data_a00bd850fca9d29f2630825a03ec60fa
#
_entry.id   a00bd850fca9d29f2630825a03ec60fa
#
_cell.length_a   1.000
_cell.length_b   1.000
_cell.length_c   1.000
_cell.angle_alpha   90.00
_cell.angle_beta   90.00
_cell.angle_gamma   90.00
#
_symmetry.space_group_name_H-M   'P 1'
#
loop_
_entity.id
_entity.type
_entity.pdbx_description
1 polymer ?
#
loop_
_entity_poly.entity_id
_entity_poly.type
_entity_poly.pdbx_seq_one_letter_code
_entity_poly.pdbx_strand_id
1 'polypeptide(L)'
;MQASEASPYVQELETFKADRLAAIVSPGRTSLSDAAPGDAKKLLQVALANEISVSEVAAAWMPTTPEVDVKIAFARQAGDEAGHFRLVADRLTALGFDAAAFTMPGENPLFQYLKSLTTTVERVAAGLFTLESIAYGVNENFMAFCDQRGDAETVRIYREYIQPDERAHQQLGQQLLAKYATTPDLQRVARETVGKLLDIAAAGRAKAAERMGTACFPGC
;
A
#
# COMPACT_ATOMS: atom_id res chain seq x y z
N MET A 1 27.61 1.47 7.56
CA MET A 1 26.60 2.40 8.05
C MET A 1 26.02 1.79 9.32
N GLN A 2 26.19 2.43 10.48
CA GLN A 2 25.53 1.99 11.71
C GLN A 2 24.03 2.14 11.53
N ALA A 3 23.28 1.09 11.86
CA ALA A 3 21.81 1.19 11.95
C ALA A 3 21.52 2.27 12.99
N SER A 4 20.95 3.38 12.55
CA SER A 4 20.46 4.43 13.44
C SER A 4 19.37 3.78 14.30
N GLU A 5 19.52 3.82 15.63
CA GLU A 5 18.44 3.42 16.52
C GLU A 5 17.18 4.17 16.11
N ALA A 6 16.08 3.43 15.90
CA ALA A 6 14.81 4.05 15.49
C ALA A 6 14.40 5.07 16.56
N SER A 7 14.02 6.27 16.13
CA SER A 7 13.53 7.33 17.02
C SER A 7 12.44 6.78 17.95
N PRO A 8 12.46 7.06 19.25
CA PRO A 8 11.42 6.59 20.19
C PRO A 8 10.00 6.93 19.71
N TYR A 9 9.82 8.10 19.11
CA TYR A 9 8.55 8.51 18.51
C TYR A 9 8.14 7.58 17.35
N VAL A 10 9.06 7.22 16.46
CA VAL A 10 8.75 6.32 15.33
C VAL A 10 8.39 4.93 15.83
N GLN A 11 9.03 4.43 16.90
CA GLN A 11 8.67 3.16 17.53
C GLN A 11 7.24 3.20 18.12
N GLU A 12 6.89 4.29 18.79
CA GLU A 12 5.54 4.51 19.31
C GLU A 12 4.50 4.57 18.18
N LEU A 13 4.83 5.28 17.09
CA LEU A 13 3.97 5.39 15.91
C LEU A 13 3.81 4.04 15.18
N GLU A 14 4.85 3.22 15.13
CA GLU A 14 4.80 1.83 14.62
C GLU A 14 3.84 0.98 15.46
N THR A 15 3.91 1.04 16.77
CA THR A 15 3.00 0.31 17.67
C THR A 15 1.55 0.74 17.41
N PHE A 16 1.30 2.04 17.38
CA PHE A 16 -0.02 2.59 17.07
C PHE A 16 -0.58 2.13 15.71
N LYS A 17 0.28 2.11 14.68
CA LYS A 17 -0.08 1.63 13.34
C LYS A 17 -0.37 0.13 13.35
N ALA A 18 0.49 -0.67 13.98
CA ALA A 18 0.38 -2.12 13.98
C ALA A 18 -0.93 -2.62 14.62
N ASP A 19 -1.34 -2.03 15.75
CA ASP A 19 -2.58 -2.38 16.44
C ASP A 19 -3.81 -2.18 15.53
N ARG A 20 -3.82 -1.10 14.74
CA ARG A 20 -4.93 -0.77 13.83
C ARG A 20 -4.86 -1.54 12.52
N LEU A 21 -3.65 -1.76 12.00
CA LEU A 21 -3.40 -2.53 10.79
C LEU A 21 -3.87 -3.99 10.94
N ALA A 22 -3.73 -4.57 12.13
CA ALA A 22 -4.21 -5.91 12.42
C ALA A 22 -5.72 -6.08 12.10
N ALA A 23 -6.53 -5.06 12.38
CA ALA A 23 -7.97 -5.08 12.06
C ALA A 23 -8.25 -5.03 10.55
N ILE A 24 -7.36 -4.45 9.76
CA ILE A 24 -7.47 -4.39 8.29
C ILE A 24 -7.05 -5.71 7.65
N VAL A 25 -6.01 -6.35 8.18
CA VAL A 25 -5.43 -7.58 7.62
C VAL A 25 -6.17 -8.85 8.07
N SER A 26 -6.69 -8.88 9.31
CA SER A 26 -7.36 -10.07 9.89
C SER A 26 -8.56 -10.59 9.08
N PRO A 27 -9.44 -9.75 8.51
CA PRO A 27 -10.54 -10.24 7.67
C PRO A 27 -10.08 -11.06 6.46
N GLY A 28 -8.93 -10.70 5.88
CA GLY A 28 -8.34 -11.47 4.78
C GLY A 28 -7.92 -12.88 5.21
N ARG A 29 -7.31 -13.00 6.39
CA ARG A 29 -6.94 -14.32 6.97
C ARG A 29 -8.16 -15.19 7.26
N THR A 30 -9.24 -14.60 7.76
CA THR A 30 -10.49 -15.32 8.00
C THR A 30 -11.10 -15.82 6.69
N SER A 31 -11.06 -15.00 5.63
CA SER A 31 -11.58 -15.36 4.30
C SER A 31 -10.80 -16.48 3.64
N LEU A 32 -9.55 -16.77 4.05
CA LEU A 32 -8.77 -17.92 3.54
C LEU A 32 -9.35 -19.27 3.94
N SER A 33 -10.03 -19.35 5.09
CA SER A 33 -10.65 -20.58 5.58
C SER A 33 -11.95 -20.96 4.84
N ASP A 34 -12.61 -19.98 4.25
CA ASP A 34 -13.80 -20.17 3.45
C ASP A 34 -13.40 -20.36 1.98
N ALA A 35 -13.81 -21.47 1.37
CA ALA A 35 -13.59 -21.76 -0.04
C ALA A 35 -14.41 -20.80 -0.94
N ALA A 36 -14.31 -19.50 -0.69
CA ALA A 36 -14.99 -18.49 -1.49
C ALA A 36 -14.51 -18.60 -2.94
N PRO A 37 -15.38 -18.67 -3.93
CA PRO A 37 -15.01 -18.69 -5.34
C PRO A 37 -14.55 -17.29 -5.74
N GLY A 38 -13.33 -16.92 -5.32
CA GLY A 38 -12.67 -15.71 -5.76
C GLY A 38 -11.97 -15.96 -7.08
N ASP A 39 -12.20 -15.11 -8.05
CA ASP A 39 -11.45 -15.10 -9.30
C ASP A 39 -10.18 -14.24 -9.11
N ALA A 40 -9.01 -14.88 -9.08
CA ALA A 40 -7.72 -14.20 -8.95
C ALA A 40 -7.55 -13.09 -9.99
N LYS A 41 -8.11 -13.28 -11.20
CA LYS A 41 -8.12 -12.27 -12.25
C LYS A 41 -8.86 -10.98 -11.84
N LYS A 42 -10.01 -11.10 -11.15
CA LYS A 42 -10.74 -9.93 -10.63
C LYS A 42 -9.96 -9.23 -9.52
N LEU A 43 -9.30 -10.01 -8.66
CA LEU A 43 -8.49 -9.46 -7.57
C LEU A 43 -7.26 -8.71 -8.12
N LEU A 44 -6.60 -9.25 -9.15
CA LEU A 44 -5.48 -8.59 -9.83
C LEU A 44 -5.89 -7.30 -10.56
N GLN A 45 -7.13 -7.16 -11.01
CA GLN A 45 -7.61 -5.89 -11.57
C GLN A 45 -7.70 -4.79 -10.50
N VAL A 46 -7.97 -5.16 -9.24
CA VAL A 46 -7.91 -4.20 -8.11
C VAL A 46 -6.48 -3.76 -7.88
N ALA A 47 -5.53 -4.72 -7.87
CA ALA A 47 -4.11 -4.39 -7.77
C ALA A 47 -3.69 -3.42 -8.89
N LEU A 48 -4.02 -3.76 -10.14
CA LEU A 48 -3.65 -2.94 -11.30
C LEU A 48 -4.07 -1.47 -11.14
N ALA A 49 -5.29 -1.24 -10.63
CA ALA A 49 -5.77 0.11 -10.37
C ALA A 49 -5.02 0.79 -9.22
N ASN A 50 -4.70 0.06 -8.16
CA ASN A 50 -4.00 0.60 -7.00
C ASN A 50 -2.55 0.98 -7.34
N GLU A 51 -1.79 0.08 -7.96
CA GLU A 51 -0.39 0.32 -8.33
C GLU A 51 -0.21 1.62 -9.12
N ILE A 52 -0.99 1.80 -10.19
CA ILE A 52 -0.88 3.02 -10.98
C ILE A 52 -1.37 4.26 -10.23
N SER A 53 -2.37 4.13 -9.36
CA SER A 53 -2.86 5.25 -8.55
C SER A 53 -1.83 5.70 -7.51
N VAL A 54 -1.10 4.77 -6.88
CA VAL A 54 0.00 5.09 -5.94
C VAL A 54 1.14 5.75 -6.68
N SER A 55 1.53 5.21 -7.85
CA SER A 55 2.53 5.81 -8.73
C SER A 55 2.20 7.27 -9.07
N GLU A 56 0.96 7.57 -9.49
CA GLU A 56 0.50 8.92 -9.82
C GLU A 56 0.54 9.86 -8.62
N VAL A 57 0.11 9.41 -7.44
CA VAL A 57 0.13 10.22 -6.21
C VAL A 57 1.56 10.55 -5.81
N ALA A 58 2.47 9.58 -5.78
CA ALA A 58 3.88 9.79 -5.46
C ALA A 58 4.54 10.76 -6.45
N ALA A 59 4.29 10.59 -7.77
CA ALA A 59 4.76 11.50 -8.80
C ALA A 59 4.23 12.94 -8.63
N ALA A 60 2.95 13.10 -8.27
CA ALA A 60 2.35 14.40 -8.03
C ALA A 60 2.89 15.11 -6.79
N TRP A 61 3.30 14.38 -5.76
CA TRP A 61 3.89 14.94 -4.55
C TRP A 61 5.33 15.43 -4.76
N MET A 62 6.09 14.80 -5.65
CA MET A 62 7.49 15.10 -5.89
C MET A 62 7.77 16.60 -6.17
N PRO A 63 7.11 17.28 -7.14
CA PRO A 63 7.42 18.68 -7.45
C PRO A 63 7.08 19.66 -6.32
N THR A 64 6.11 19.34 -5.48
CA THR A 64 5.60 20.21 -4.41
C THR A 64 6.15 19.89 -3.03
N THR A 65 7.07 18.92 -2.89
CA THR A 65 7.78 18.60 -1.66
C THR A 65 9.09 19.41 -1.63
N PRO A 66 9.40 20.15 -0.57
CA PRO A 66 10.62 20.99 -0.56
C PRO A 66 11.91 20.20 -0.38
N GLU A 67 11.91 19.10 0.39
CA GLU A 67 13.10 18.34 0.75
C GLU A 67 13.52 17.40 -0.39
N VAL A 68 14.80 17.52 -0.80
CA VAL A 68 15.34 16.81 -1.98
C VAL A 68 15.35 15.28 -1.78
N ASP A 69 15.72 14.81 -0.61
CA ASP A 69 15.72 13.38 -0.31
C ASP A 69 14.31 12.76 -0.27
N VAL A 70 13.31 13.53 0.16
CA VAL A 70 11.90 13.12 0.10
C VAL A 70 11.38 13.13 -1.34
N LYS A 71 11.78 14.12 -2.16
CA LYS A 71 11.51 14.10 -3.61
C LYS A 71 12.05 12.83 -4.26
N ILE A 72 13.29 12.45 -3.93
CA ILE A 72 13.93 11.24 -4.46
C ILE A 72 13.17 9.98 -4.01
N ALA A 73 12.72 9.95 -2.74
CA ALA A 73 11.92 8.87 -2.22
C ALA A 73 10.61 8.69 -3.01
N PHE A 74 9.87 9.77 -3.23
CA PHE A 74 8.63 9.72 -4.03
C PHE A 74 8.87 9.40 -5.51
N ALA A 75 9.96 9.89 -6.10
CA ALA A 75 10.32 9.53 -7.48
C ALA A 75 10.62 8.03 -7.60
N ARG A 76 11.31 7.44 -6.61
CA ARG A 76 11.57 6.02 -6.54
C ARG A 76 10.26 5.24 -6.38
N GLN A 77 9.44 5.57 -5.38
CA GLN A 77 8.14 4.95 -5.15
C GLN A 77 7.30 4.98 -6.45
N ALA A 78 7.18 6.13 -7.10
CA ALA A 78 6.44 6.25 -8.35
C ALA A 78 6.95 5.31 -9.45
N GLY A 79 8.27 5.13 -9.54
CA GLY A 79 8.91 4.21 -10.50
C GLY A 79 8.67 2.75 -10.18
N ASP A 80 8.82 2.37 -8.90
CA ASP A 80 8.62 1.00 -8.43
C ASP A 80 7.14 0.59 -8.64
N GLU A 81 6.17 1.44 -8.25
CA GLU A 81 4.73 1.19 -8.44
C GLU A 81 4.32 1.09 -9.92
N ALA A 82 4.92 1.90 -10.80
CA ALA A 82 4.73 1.74 -12.24
C ALA A 82 5.31 0.40 -12.76
N GLY A 83 6.38 -0.09 -12.13
CA GLY A 83 6.94 -1.43 -12.35
C GLY A 83 5.98 -2.53 -11.91
N HIS A 84 5.40 -2.40 -10.70
CA HIS A 84 4.39 -3.32 -10.16
C HIS A 84 3.16 -3.37 -11.08
N PHE A 85 2.66 -2.23 -11.53
CA PHE A 85 1.58 -2.17 -12.53
C PHE A 85 1.88 -3.03 -13.76
N ARG A 86 3.10 -2.96 -14.32
CA ARG A 86 3.49 -3.76 -15.49
C ARG A 86 3.51 -5.25 -15.18
N LEU A 87 4.08 -5.65 -14.03
CA LEU A 87 4.09 -7.06 -13.62
C LEU A 87 2.68 -7.61 -13.48
N VAL A 88 1.77 -6.86 -12.87
CA VAL A 88 0.36 -7.24 -12.71
C VAL A 88 -0.37 -7.28 -14.07
N ALA A 89 -0.13 -6.30 -14.95
CA ALA A 89 -0.71 -6.28 -16.30
C ALA A 89 -0.26 -7.47 -17.14
N ASP A 90 1.03 -7.80 -17.11
CA ASP A 90 1.57 -8.97 -17.80
C ASP A 90 0.96 -10.27 -17.26
N ARG A 91 0.81 -10.37 -15.93
CA ARG A 91 0.15 -11.53 -15.30
C ARG A 91 -1.32 -11.65 -15.72
N LEU A 92 -2.06 -10.55 -15.72
CA LEU A 92 -3.44 -10.50 -16.18
C LEU A 92 -3.57 -10.93 -17.63
N THR A 93 -2.67 -10.50 -18.50
CA THR A 93 -2.61 -10.90 -19.90
C THR A 93 -2.38 -12.42 -20.02
N ALA A 94 -1.45 -12.99 -19.26
CA ALA A 94 -1.22 -14.44 -19.20
C ALA A 94 -2.45 -15.24 -18.71
N LEU A 95 -3.31 -14.60 -17.88
CA LEU A 95 -4.58 -15.16 -17.44
C LEU A 95 -5.75 -14.93 -18.43
N GLY A 96 -5.46 -14.39 -19.62
CA GLY A 96 -6.45 -14.13 -20.67
C GLY A 96 -7.31 -12.89 -20.43
N PHE A 97 -6.79 -11.88 -19.72
CA PHE A 97 -7.40 -10.56 -19.62
C PHE A 97 -6.75 -9.62 -20.66
N ASP A 98 -7.58 -8.89 -21.40
CA ASP A 98 -7.06 -7.85 -22.31
C ASP A 98 -6.69 -6.61 -21.50
N ALA A 99 -5.40 -6.42 -21.22
CA ALA A 99 -4.91 -5.26 -20.48
C ALA A 99 -5.21 -3.92 -21.20
N ALA A 100 -5.37 -3.92 -22.52
CA ALA A 100 -5.77 -2.73 -23.27
C ALA A 100 -7.23 -2.32 -23.02
N ALA A 101 -8.05 -3.24 -22.51
CA ALA A 101 -9.43 -2.96 -22.11
C ALA A 101 -9.54 -2.46 -20.66
N PHE A 102 -8.41 -2.37 -19.93
CA PHE A 102 -8.42 -1.85 -18.57
C PHE A 102 -8.82 -0.38 -18.55
N THR A 103 -9.79 -0.06 -17.71
CA THR A 103 -10.21 1.32 -17.46
C THR A 103 -10.06 1.62 -15.97
N MET A 104 -9.47 2.77 -15.66
CA MET A 104 -9.34 3.21 -14.28
C MET A 104 -10.72 3.30 -13.63
N PRO A 105 -10.92 2.68 -12.46
CA PRO A 105 -12.13 2.93 -11.69
C PRO A 105 -12.19 4.39 -11.24
N GLY A 106 -13.38 4.86 -10.88
CA GLY A 106 -13.55 6.18 -10.29
C GLY A 106 -12.73 6.29 -8.99
N GLU A 107 -12.33 7.52 -8.64
CA GLU A 107 -11.55 7.78 -7.43
C GLU A 107 -12.25 7.25 -6.17
N ASN A 108 -11.49 6.55 -5.35
CA ASN A 108 -11.94 6.13 -4.04
C ASN A 108 -11.52 7.16 -2.95
N PRO A 109 -12.15 7.13 -1.76
CA PRO A 109 -11.83 8.07 -0.68
C PRO A 109 -10.38 8.02 -0.21
N LEU A 110 -9.70 6.88 -0.36
CA LEU A 110 -8.29 6.73 0.03
C LEU A 110 -7.39 7.63 -0.83
N PHE A 111 -7.52 7.54 -2.15
CA PHE A 111 -6.72 8.35 -3.07
C PHE A 111 -7.13 9.82 -3.05
N GLN A 112 -8.41 10.15 -2.82
CA GLN A 112 -8.85 11.53 -2.57
C GLN A 112 -8.15 12.12 -1.33
N TYR A 113 -8.06 11.35 -0.24
CA TYR A 113 -7.36 11.78 0.96
C TYR A 113 -5.87 11.97 0.70
N LEU A 114 -5.19 11.01 0.06
CA LEU A 114 -3.78 11.13 -0.27
C LEU A 114 -3.49 12.38 -1.10
N LYS A 115 -4.28 12.65 -2.13
CA LYS A 115 -4.14 13.85 -2.99
C LYS A 115 -4.38 15.16 -2.23
N SER A 116 -5.10 15.13 -1.12
CA SER A 116 -5.36 16.33 -0.29
C SER A 116 -4.19 16.72 0.63
N LEU A 117 -3.19 15.84 0.81
CA LEU A 117 -2.06 16.06 1.71
C LEU A 117 -1.07 17.08 1.13
N THR A 118 -0.63 18.01 1.96
CA THR A 118 0.16 19.16 1.49
C THR A 118 1.56 19.24 2.07
N THR A 119 1.78 18.70 3.27
CA THR A 119 3.08 18.78 3.96
C THR A 119 3.90 17.50 3.78
N THR A 120 5.22 17.62 3.89
CA THR A 120 6.15 16.50 3.83
C THR A 120 5.82 15.42 4.85
N VAL A 121 5.55 15.82 6.11
CA VAL A 121 5.26 14.87 7.19
C VAL A 121 3.97 14.11 6.94
N GLU A 122 2.91 14.76 6.49
CA GLU A 122 1.66 14.10 6.11
C GLU A 122 1.88 13.07 4.98
N ARG A 123 2.55 13.47 3.90
CA ARG A 123 2.81 12.62 2.73
C ARG A 123 3.65 11.39 3.06
N VAL A 124 4.72 11.58 3.83
CA VAL A 124 5.58 10.46 4.28
C VAL A 124 4.82 9.54 5.22
N ALA A 125 4.06 10.10 6.18
CA ALA A 125 3.26 9.32 7.12
C ALA A 125 2.15 8.52 6.42
N ALA A 126 1.50 9.11 5.43
CA ALA A 126 0.44 8.45 4.67
C ALA A 126 1.00 7.45 3.63
N GLY A 127 1.84 7.92 2.72
CA GLY A 127 2.37 7.13 1.59
C GLY A 127 3.34 6.04 2.07
N LEU A 128 4.59 6.40 2.25
CA LEU A 128 5.66 5.45 2.52
C LEU A 128 5.49 4.67 3.84
N PHE A 129 5.00 5.32 4.91
CA PHE A 129 4.94 4.68 6.22
C PHE A 129 3.68 3.83 6.42
N THR A 130 2.50 4.28 5.98
CA THR A 130 1.23 3.60 6.30
C THR A 130 0.67 2.83 5.13
N LEU A 131 0.59 3.43 3.94
CA LEU A 131 0.01 2.82 2.76
C LEU A 131 0.75 1.54 2.39
N GLU A 132 2.09 1.58 2.35
CA GLU A 132 2.93 0.42 2.07
C GLU A 132 2.83 -0.67 3.15
N SER A 133 2.58 -0.28 4.40
CA SER A 133 2.30 -1.26 5.46
C SER A 133 0.97 -1.97 5.26
N ILE A 134 -0.04 -1.26 4.75
CA ILE A 134 -1.33 -1.86 4.38
C ILE A 134 -1.12 -2.80 3.20
N ALA A 135 -0.47 -2.34 2.11
CA ALA A 135 -0.18 -3.12 0.92
C ALA A 135 0.58 -4.41 1.29
N TYR A 136 1.69 -4.29 2.03
CA TYR A 136 2.47 -5.43 2.47
C TYR A 136 1.61 -6.48 3.21
N GLY A 137 0.82 -6.04 4.19
CA GLY A 137 0.02 -6.95 5.01
C GLY A 137 -1.11 -7.64 4.25
N VAL A 138 -1.78 -6.93 3.33
CA VAL A 138 -2.89 -7.52 2.55
C VAL A 138 -2.37 -8.36 1.39
N ASN A 139 -1.20 -8.04 0.84
CA ASN A 139 -0.55 -8.85 -0.19
C ASN A 139 -0.15 -10.23 0.34
N GLU A 140 0.23 -10.36 1.64
CA GLU A 140 0.45 -11.67 2.27
C GLU A 140 -0.82 -12.55 2.22
N ASN A 141 -1.99 -11.98 2.49
CA ASN A 141 -3.27 -12.70 2.38
C ASN A 141 -3.59 -13.06 0.92
N PHE A 142 -3.30 -12.17 -0.01
CA PHE A 142 -3.51 -12.44 -1.43
C PHE A 142 -2.58 -13.53 -1.97
N MET A 143 -1.30 -13.52 -1.57
CA MET A 143 -0.38 -14.61 -1.91
C MET A 143 -0.87 -15.96 -1.36
N ALA A 144 -1.32 -16.01 -0.10
CA ALA A 144 -1.88 -17.24 0.47
C ALA A 144 -3.15 -17.69 -0.26
N PHE A 145 -3.99 -16.75 -0.69
CA PHE A 145 -5.17 -17.05 -1.52
C PHE A 145 -4.78 -17.65 -2.89
N CYS A 146 -3.77 -17.12 -3.55
CA CYS A 146 -3.27 -17.61 -4.84
C CYS A 146 -2.61 -19.00 -4.69
N ASP A 147 -1.80 -19.19 -3.64
CA ASP A 147 -1.11 -20.45 -3.35
C ASP A 147 -2.10 -21.61 -3.17
N GLN A 148 -3.18 -21.40 -2.40
CA GLN A 148 -4.26 -22.38 -2.21
C GLN A 148 -4.96 -22.78 -3.51
N ARG A 149 -4.84 -21.97 -4.56
CA ARG A 149 -5.43 -22.20 -5.90
C ARG A 149 -4.43 -22.69 -6.93
N GLY A 150 -3.19 -22.94 -6.50
CA GLY A 150 -2.11 -23.40 -7.38
C GLY A 150 -1.58 -22.32 -8.32
N ASP A 151 -1.86 -21.04 -8.06
CA ASP A 151 -1.34 -19.91 -8.85
C ASP A 151 0.06 -19.50 -8.36
N ALA A 152 1.02 -20.40 -8.56
CA ALA A 152 2.41 -20.22 -8.13
C ALA A 152 3.08 -19.00 -8.80
N GLU A 153 2.68 -18.64 -10.03
CA GLU A 153 3.29 -17.53 -10.74
C GLU A 153 2.88 -16.18 -10.14
N THR A 154 1.62 -16.00 -9.79
CA THR A 154 1.19 -14.79 -9.06
C THR A 154 1.90 -14.68 -7.71
N VAL A 155 2.02 -15.79 -6.97
CA VAL A 155 2.76 -15.82 -5.70
C VAL A 155 4.23 -15.44 -5.90
N ARG A 156 4.88 -15.92 -6.97
CA ARG A 156 6.27 -15.59 -7.30
C ARG A 156 6.44 -14.09 -7.57
N ILE A 157 5.56 -13.51 -8.39
CA ILE A 157 5.60 -12.07 -8.72
C ILE A 157 5.54 -11.22 -7.44
N TYR A 158 4.59 -11.50 -6.56
CA TYR A 158 4.46 -10.74 -5.32
C TYR A 158 5.65 -10.97 -4.39
N ARG A 159 6.08 -12.19 -4.19
CA ARG A 159 7.17 -12.55 -3.26
C ARG A 159 8.52 -12.01 -3.68
N GLU A 160 8.85 -12.11 -4.98
CA GLU A 160 10.19 -11.80 -5.48
C GLU A 160 10.37 -10.33 -5.89
N TYR A 161 9.28 -9.64 -6.25
CA TYR A 161 9.35 -8.28 -6.78
C TYR A 161 8.57 -7.27 -5.92
N ILE A 162 7.26 -7.46 -5.73
CA ILE A 162 6.41 -6.45 -5.07
C ILE A 162 6.74 -6.33 -3.58
N GLN A 163 6.69 -7.41 -2.82
CA GLN A 163 6.88 -7.38 -1.36
C GLN A 163 8.24 -6.83 -0.89
N PRO A 164 9.37 -7.08 -1.57
CA PRO A 164 10.64 -6.44 -1.21
C PRO A 164 10.61 -4.92 -1.33
N ASP A 165 9.94 -4.37 -2.36
CA ASP A 165 9.83 -2.93 -2.57
C ASP A 165 8.89 -2.30 -1.54
N GLU A 166 7.73 -2.92 -1.24
CA GLU A 166 6.81 -2.49 -0.17
C GLU A 166 7.53 -2.36 1.18
N ARG A 167 8.34 -3.37 1.51
CA ARG A 167 9.16 -3.34 2.73
C ARG A 167 10.20 -2.22 2.71
N ALA A 168 10.85 -1.99 1.57
CA ALA A 168 11.84 -0.93 1.43
C ALA A 168 11.19 0.45 1.55
N HIS A 169 9.99 0.65 0.98
CA HIS A 169 9.21 1.87 1.11
C HIS A 169 8.83 2.15 2.57
N GLN A 170 8.35 1.13 3.31
CA GLN A 170 8.05 1.27 4.74
C GLN A 170 9.27 1.72 5.54
N GLN A 171 10.43 1.08 5.34
CA GLN A 171 11.67 1.41 6.03
C GLN A 171 12.12 2.84 5.71
N LEU A 172 11.98 3.25 4.46
CA LEU A 172 12.26 4.62 4.04
C LEU A 172 11.30 5.62 4.72
N GLY A 173 10.02 5.28 4.81
CA GLY A 173 9.04 6.07 5.55
C GLY A 173 9.41 6.26 7.01
N GLN A 174 9.87 5.21 7.71
CA GLN A 174 10.37 5.29 9.09
C GLN A 174 11.56 6.25 9.22
N GLN A 175 12.54 6.12 8.31
CA GLN A 175 13.74 6.97 8.31
C GLN A 175 13.40 8.44 8.08
N LEU A 176 12.51 8.72 7.14
CA LEU A 176 12.09 10.09 6.83
C LEU A 176 11.25 10.69 7.95
N LEU A 177 10.36 9.92 8.59
CA LEU A 177 9.63 10.40 9.78
C LEU A 177 10.56 10.69 10.96
N ALA A 178 11.56 9.86 11.19
CA ALA A 178 12.58 10.11 12.23
C ALA A 178 13.33 11.42 11.96
N LYS A 179 13.57 11.76 10.69
CA LYS A 179 14.29 12.96 10.27
C LYS A 179 13.42 14.21 10.31
N TYR A 180 12.16 14.13 9.94
CA TYR A 180 11.31 15.29 9.70
C TYR A 180 10.21 15.51 10.74
N ALA A 181 9.73 14.50 11.44
CA ALA A 181 8.76 14.65 12.52
C ALA A 181 9.47 14.90 13.87
N THR A 182 10.21 16.02 13.95
CA THR A 182 11.13 16.32 15.06
C THR A 182 10.52 17.14 16.19
N THR A 183 9.34 17.72 16.00
CA THR A 183 8.63 18.51 17.02
C THR A 183 7.34 17.82 17.45
N PRO A 184 6.84 18.08 18.69
CA PRO A 184 5.57 17.52 19.14
C PRO A 184 4.39 17.78 18.19
N ASP A 185 4.34 18.96 17.56
CA ASP A 185 3.29 19.28 16.58
C ASP A 185 3.39 18.45 15.31
N LEU A 186 4.60 18.29 14.74
CA LEU A 186 4.81 17.44 13.57
C LEU A 186 4.54 15.95 13.87
N GLN A 187 4.88 15.51 15.07
CA GLN A 187 4.58 14.15 15.54
C GLN A 187 3.07 13.93 15.68
N ARG A 188 2.35 14.90 16.20
CA ARG A 188 0.89 14.88 16.27
C ARG A 188 0.27 14.81 14.86
N VAL A 189 0.73 15.66 13.94
CA VAL A 189 0.29 15.64 12.52
C VAL A 189 0.51 14.27 11.89
N ALA A 190 1.71 13.67 12.04
CA ALA A 190 1.98 12.33 11.51
C ALA A 190 1.04 11.29 12.10
N ARG A 191 0.82 11.29 13.43
CA ARG A 191 -0.07 10.34 14.10
C ARG A 191 -1.52 10.47 13.65
N GLU A 192 -2.03 11.70 13.54
CA GLU A 192 -3.38 11.97 13.03
C GLU A 192 -3.55 11.51 11.59
N THR A 193 -2.53 11.73 10.75
CA THR A 193 -2.51 11.29 9.34
C THR A 193 -2.55 9.77 9.24
N VAL A 194 -1.68 9.07 10.00
CA VAL A 194 -1.67 7.60 10.07
C VAL A 194 -3.05 7.08 10.50
N GLY A 195 -3.61 7.63 11.58
CA GLY A 195 -4.91 7.22 12.09
C GLY A 195 -6.02 7.39 11.05
N LYS A 196 -6.08 8.55 10.42
CA LYS A 196 -7.11 8.86 9.42
C LYS A 196 -6.99 7.97 8.17
N LEU A 197 -5.77 7.71 7.68
CA LEU A 197 -5.58 6.82 6.54
C LEU A 197 -6.05 5.40 6.85
N LEU A 198 -5.69 4.88 8.04
CA LEU A 198 -6.13 3.54 8.48
C LEU A 198 -7.64 3.44 8.60
N ASP A 199 -8.33 4.48 9.11
CA ASP A 199 -9.81 4.51 9.18
C ASP A 199 -10.44 4.46 7.79
N ILE A 200 -9.94 5.26 6.86
CA ILE A 200 -10.42 5.28 5.47
C ILE A 200 -10.17 3.93 4.80
N ALA A 201 -8.98 3.37 4.96
CA ALA A 201 -8.61 2.08 4.39
C ALA A 201 -9.49 0.95 4.95
N ALA A 202 -9.70 0.90 6.27
CA ALA A 202 -10.57 -0.09 6.90
C ALA A 202 -12.01 -0.04 6.35
N ALA A 203 -12.60 1.16 6.28
CA ALA A 203 -13.95 1.36 5.76
C ALA A 203 -14.05 1.02 4.27
N GLY A 204 -13.05 1.41 3.47
CA GLY A 204 -13.00 1.12 2.03
C GLY A 204 -12.87 -0.38 1.74
N ARG A 205 -11.98 -1.06 2.47
CA ARG A 205 -11.76 -2.51 2.31
C ARG A 205 -12.96 -3.32 2.77
N ALA A 206 -13.66 -2.94 3.84
CA ALA A 206 -14.88 -3.60 4.28
C ALA A 206 -15.96 -3.57 3.17
N LYS A 207 -16.22 -2.39 2.59
CA LYS A 207 -17.16 -2.24 1.46
C LYS A 207 -16.73 -3.03 0.21
N ALA A 208 -15.42 -3.05 -0.08
CA ALA A 208 -14.90 -3.81 -1.22
C ALA A 208 -15.05 -5.31 -0.97
N ALA A 209 -14.78 -5.80 0.24
CA ALA A 209 -14.94 -7.20 0.61
C ALA A 209 -16.38 -7.69 0.46
N GLU A 210 -17.36 -6.89 0.91
CA GLU A 210 -18.78 -7.18 0.70
C GLU A 210 -19.12 -7.32 -0.79
N ARG A 211 -18.65 -6.38 -1.61
CA ARG A 211 -18.92 -6.38 -3.07
C ARG A 211 -18.24 -7.52 -3.80
N MET A 212 -17.04 -7.89 -3.38
CA MET A 212 -16.21 -8.91 -4.04
C MET A 212 -16.45 -10.32 -3.49
N GLY A 213 -17.10 -10.46 -2.34
CA GLY A 213 -17.29 -11.73 -1.65
C GLY A 213 -16.02 -12.28 -1.00
N THR A 214 -14.97 -11.48 -0.89
CA THR A 214 -13.70 -11.85 -0.26
C THR A 214 -12.94 -10.61 0.22
N ALA A 215 -12.16 -10.76 1.29
CA ALA A 215 -11.23 -9.74 1.77
C ALA A 215 -9.77 -10.00 1.31
N CYS A 216 -9.52 -11.02 0.48
CA CYS A 216 -8.18 -11.41 0.04
C CYS A 216 -7.69 -10.65 -1.21
N PHE A 217 -8.22 -9.49 -1.52
CA PHE A 217 -7.73 -8.68 -2.64
C PHE A 217 -6.47 -7.89 -2.26
N PRO A 218 -5.50 -7.79 -3.20
CA PRO A 218 -4.21 -7.15 -2.98
C PRO A 218 -4.28 -5.63 -3.02
N GLY A 219 -3.18 -4.99 -2.64
CA GLY A 219 -2.99 -3.55 -2.71
C GLY A 219 -3.71 -2.77 -1.62
N CYS A 220 -3.64 -1.46 -1.72
CA CYS A 220 -4.11 -0.52 -0.70
C CYS A 220 -5.61 -0.25 -0.78
#